data_79121146f5c2b9b62de775794c76f8f7
#
_entry.id   79121146f5c2b9b62de775794c76f8f7
#
_cell.length_a   1.000
_cell.length_b   1.000
_cell.length_c   1.000
_cell.angle_alpha   90.00
_cell.angle_beta   90.00
_cell.angle_gamma   90.00
#
_symmetry.space_group_name_H-M   'P 1'
#
loop_
_entity.id
_entity.type
_entity.pdbx_description
1 polymer ?
#
loop_
_entity_poly.entity_id
_entity_poly.type
_entity_poly.pdbx_seq_one_letter_code
_entity_poly.pdbx_strand_id
1 'polypeptide(L)'
;MYCIWGKNVVYQSVRVQRAGVCITIEWGQDKDMKEFTVTDKNGEKRVETLLMTSEEFRALAERENLPYSSALLGSLSPIRYCKIEKYPTCLLGTMRVPPIEGRAAFAFGFYLQDTRCYFFPEDRRQEAQTEAVSEADCAAMLEAMIAKVLQSGGDMRMPVQFLLLFFETMIQEEVFQLETLEDGLSAIENQLLEEIPETFDETIVSYQKKLTSLHTYYEQLMNVGDMMCSNLDNYLPELQRRFWEHFTARAERLHDHTETLREYLMQIRSLYQAQIDAQQNRVITMLTIITTIFLPLTLIAGWYGMNFPQMPEFGWKYAYLGVILISALIVIVEILYFKKKKML
;
A
#
# COMPACT_ATOMS: atom_id res chain seq x y z
N MET A 1 36.10 -1.28 18.26
CA MET A 1 36.08 -2.75 18.37
C MET A 1 37.07 -3.15 19.46
N TYR A 2 36.58 -3.38 20.66
CA TYR A 2 37.41 -3.85 21.78
C TYR A 2 36.83 -5.16 22.30
N CYS A 3 37.57 -6.24 22.18
CA CYS A 3 37.23 -7.53 22.79
C CYS A 3 37.75 -7.55 24.24
N ILE A 4 36.86 -7.67 25.21
CA ILE A 4 37.24 -7.94 26.61
C ILE A 4 36.98 -9.43 26.86
N TRP A 5 38.04 -10.19 27.11
CA TRP A 5 37.97 -11.59 27.50
C TRP A 5 37.67 -11.70 28.99
N GLY A 6 36.49 -12.08 29.35
CA GLY A 6 36.12 -12.53 30.69
C GLY A 6 35.59 -13.96 30.65
N LYS A 7 35.92 -14.77 31.60
CA LYS A 7 35.71 -16.22 31.64
C LYS A 7 34.26 -16.62 31.24
N ASN A 8 34.14 -17.38 30.15
CA ASN A 8 33.02 -18.19 29.71
C ASN A 8 31.74 -17.48 29.14
N VAL A 9 31.81 -16.23 28.74
CA VAL A 9 30.69 -15.60 27.97
C VAL A 9 31.31 -14.76 26.86
N VAL A 10 31.10 -15.13 25.61
CA VAL A 10 31.53 -14.33 24.46
C VAL A 10 30.43 -13.27 24.23
N TYR A 11 30.55 -12.13 24.91
CA TYR A 11 29.77 -10.94 24.56
C TYR A 11 30.49 -10.20 23.44
N GLN A 12 29.86 -10.10 22.27
CA GLN A 12 30.26 -9.07 21.32
C GLN A 12 29.47 -7.80 21.69
N SER A 13 30.11 -6.83 22.34
CA SER A 13 29.53 -5.54 22.61
C SER A 13 30.04 -4.50 21.63
N VAL A 14 29.14 -3.81 20.95
CA VAL A 14 29.46 -2.62 20.14
C VAL A 14 29.01 -1.40 20.94
N ARG A 15 29.96 -0.54 21.29
CA ARG A 15 29.69 0.67 22.02
C ARG A 15 29.73 1.86 21.07
N VAL A 16 28.59 2.54 20.90
CA VAL A 16 28.47 3.77 20.11
C VAL A 16 28.21 4.93 21.07
N GLN A 17 29.10 5.91 21.08
CA GLN A 17 28.94 7.11 21.90
C GLN A 17 28.57 8.31 21.01
N ARG A 18 27.36 8.86 21.17
CA ARG A 18 26.90 10.05 20.42
C ARG A 18 26.04 10.91 21.33
N ALA A 19 26.22 12.24 21.28
CA ALA A 19 25.42 13.23 22.01
C ALA A 19 25.24 13.00 23.51
N GLY A 20 26.20 12.32 24.16
CA GLY A 20 26.17 12.08 25.62
C GLY A 20 25.35 10.87 26.06
N VAL A 21 24.91 10.04 25.13
CA VAL A 21 24.26 8.75 25.34
C VAL A 21 25.26 7.66 24.93
N CYS A 22 25.39 6.63 25.75
CA CYS A 22 26.19 5.45 25.43
C CYS A 22 25.23 4.32 25.10
N ILE A 23 25.33 3.79 23.90
CA ILE A 23 24.53 2.66 23.44
C ILE A 23 25.43 1.43 23.50
N THR A 24 25.03 0.42 24.24
CA THR A 24 25.71 -0.88 24.30
C THR A 24 24.77 -1.91 23.68
N ILE A 25 25.28 -2.63 22.68
CA ILE A 25 24.56 -3.75 22.07
C ILE A 25 25.23 -5.02 22.60
N GLU A 26 24.47 -5.82 23.33
CA GLU A 26 24.93 -7.10 23.86
C GLU A 26 24.13 -8.23 23.22
N TRP A 27 24.81 -9.28 22.76
CA TRP A 27 24.15 -10.49 22.28
C TRP A 27 24.09 -11.50 23.41
N GLY A 28 22.88 -11.92 23.80
CA GLY A 28 22.67 -12.94 24.83
C GLY A 28 23.30 -14.30 24.46
N GLN A 29 23.43 -15.18 25.44
CA GLN A 29 23.94 -16.53 25.25
C GLN A 29 23.07 -17.42 24.34
N ASP A 30 21.75 -17.15 24.30
CA ASP A 30 20.84 -17.72 23.32
C ASP A 30 20.98 -16.96 22.00
N LYS A 31 21.22 -17.67 20.92
CA LYS A 31 21.54 -17.12 19.61
C LYS A 31 20.47 -16.17 19.02
N ASP A 32 19.28 -16.18 19.57
CA ASP A 32 18.08 -15.52 19.02
C ASP A 32 17.67 -14.26 19.80
N MET A 33 18.10 -14.09 21.08
CA MET A 33 17.79 -12.89 21.86
C MET A 33 18.89 -11.82 21.72
N LYS A 34 18.48 -10.61 21.30
CA LYS A 34 19.37 -9.44 21.18
C LYS A 34 18.94 -8.36 22.16
N GLU A 35 19.86 -7.87 22.94
CA GLU A 35 19.64 -6.80 23.90
C GLU A 35 20.34 -5.52 23.46
N PHE A 36 19.59 -4.40 23.48
CA PHE A 36 20.08 -3.07 23.19
C PHE A 36 19.86 -2.21 24.42
N THR A 37 20.89 -1.73 25.05
CA THR A 37 20.78 -0.90 26.26
C THR A 37 21.20 0.53 25.98
N VAL A 38 20.33 1.48 26.35
CA VAL A 38 20.62 2.92 26.34
C VAL A 38 20.97 3.35 27.76
N THR A 39 22.22 3.83 27.95
CA THR A 39 22.71 4.34 29.24
C THR A 39 22.93 5.85 29.17
N ASP A 40 22.77 6.52 30.30
CA ASP A 40 23.11 7.93 30.42
C ASP A 40 24.62 8.16 30.64
N LYS A 41 25.02 9.45 30.83
CA LYS A 41 26.42 9.83 31.08
C LYS A 41 26.99 9.22 32.36
N ASN A 42 26.13 8.87 33.31
CA ASN A 42 26.51 8.30 34.59
C ASN A 42 26.54 6.78 34.55
N GLY A 43 26.18 6.15 33.43
CA GLY A 43 26.13 4.70 33.30
C GLY A 43 24.83 4.07 33.80
N GLU A 44 23.81 4.88 34.17
CA GLU A 44 22.51 4.35 34.55
C GLU A 44 21.73 3.89 33.31
N LYS A 45 21.15 2.70 33.37
CA LYS A 45 20.28 2.16 32.34
C LYS A 45 19.01 2.98 32.25
N ARG A 46 18.67 3.48 31.05
CA ARG A 46 17.44 4.27 30.80
C ARG A 46 16.40 3.46 30.05
N VAL A 47 16.79 2.79 28.99
CA VAL A 47 15.90 1.95 28.19
C VAL A 47 16.66 0.69 27.81
N GLU A 48 16.07 -0.46 28.11
CA GLU A 48 16.50 -1.76 27.64
C GLU A 48 15.54 -2.22 26.56
N THR A 49 16.04 -2.44 25.35
CA THR A 49 15.23 -2.96 24.24
C THR A 49 15.67 -4.38 23.95
N LEU A 50 14.74 -5.31 24.02
CA LEU A 50 14.98 -6.72 23.79
C LEU A 50 14.24 -7.16 22.51
N LEU A 51 14.99 -7.71 21.57
CA LEU A 51 14.44 -8.36 20.39
C LEU A 51 14.57 -9.87 20.58
N MET A 52 13.46 -10.59 20.53
CA MET A 52 13.41 -12.03 20.77
C MET A 52 12.29 -12.66 19.92
N THR A 53 12.27 -13.98 19.83
CA THR A 53 11.16 -14.68 19.19
C THR A 53 9.87 -14.62 20.00
N SER A 54 8.72 -14.86 19.36
CA SER A 54 7.42 -14.92 20.06
C SER A 54 7.38 -16.02 21.12
N GLU A 55 8.09 -17.14 20.92
CA GLU A 55 8.17 -18.24 21.88
C GLU A 55 9.00 -17.87 23.09
N GLU A 56 10.16 -17.22 22.87
CA GLU A 56 11.02 -16.73 23.96
C GLU A 56 10.32 -15.67 24.80
N PHE A 57 9.56 -14.75 24.16
CA PHE A 57 8.75 -13.78 24.89
C PHE A 57 7.71 -14.46 25.77
N ARG A 58 7.02 -15.51 25.28
CA ARG A 58 6.07 -16.30 26.08
C ARG A 58 6.73 -16.91 27.32
N ALA A 59 7.87 -17.59 27.11
CA ALA A 59 8.59 -18.23 28.19
C ALA A 59 9.07 -17.21 29.23
N LEU A 60 9.56 -16.06 28.78
CA LEU A 60 9.96 -14.95 29.66
C LEU A 60 8.78 -14.38 30.42
N ALA A 61 7.66 -14.11 29.74
CA ALA A 61 6.46 -13.55 30.33
C ALA A 61 5.86 -14.44 31.42
N GLU A 62 5.87 -15.73 31.22
CA GLU A 62 5.46 -16.74 32.23
C GLU A 62 6.43 -16.78 33.40
N ARG A 63 7.75 -16.79 33.13
CA ARG A 63 8.79 -16.85 34.16
C ARG A 63 8.81 -15.61 35.06
N GLU A 64 8.69 -14.42 34.48
CA GLU A 64 8.72 -13.14 35.17
C GLU A 64 7.32 -12.67 35.62
N ASN A 65 6.27 -13.45 35.30
CA ASN A 65 4.87 -13.12 35.59
C ASN A 65 4.49 -11.71 35.13
N LEU A 66 4.82 -11.39 33.86
CA LEU A 66 4.56 -10.06 33.30
C LEU A 66 3.06 -9.76 33.27
N PRO A 67 2.62 -8.57 33.73
CA PRO A 67 1.21 -8.21 33.74
C PRO A 67 0.64 -8.15 32.32
N TYR A 68 -0.59 -8.67 32.14
CA TYR A 68 -1.37 -8.62 30.90
C TYR A 68 -0.70 -9.27 29.66
N SER A 69 0.40 -10.00 29.84
CA SER A 69 1.08 -10.71 28.76
C SER A 69 0.18 -11.75 28.06
N SER A 70 -0.76 -12.37 28.79
CA SER A 70 -1.75 -13.30 28.23
C SER A 70 -2.70 -12.63 27.24
N ALA A 71 -3.05 -11.36 27.42
CA ALA A 71 -3.89 -10.59 26.51
C ALA A 71 -3.16 -10.36 25.17
N LEU A 72 -1.88 -9.99 25.21
CA LEU A 72 -1.06 -9.86 24.04
C LEU A 72 -0.87 -11.19 23.31
N LEU A 73 -0.50 -12.24 24.05
CA LEU A 73 -0.27 -13.58 23.50
C LEU A 73 -1.53 -14.19 22.86
N GLY A 74 -2.72 -13.87 23.40
CA GLY A 74 -3.99 -14.28 22.80
C GLY A 74 -4.35 -13.51 21.53
N SER A 75 -3.83 -12.29 21.35
CA SER A 75 -4.11 -11.45 20.18
C SER A 75 -3.12 -11.64 19.02
N LEU A 76 -2.04 -12.37 19.22
CA LEU A 76 -0.96 -12.53 18.24
C LEU A 76 -1.27 -13.44 17.05
N SER A 77 -2.35 -14.18 17.04
CA SER A 77 -2.61 -15.13 15.97
C SER A 77 -3.84 -14.72 15.14
N PRO A 78 -3.64 -14.45 13.88
CA PRO A 78 -2.62 -13.70 13.16
C PRO A 78 -2.81 -12.18 13.35
N ILE A 79 -1.75 -11.41 13.46
CA ILE A 79 -1.82 -9.95 13.53
C ILE A 79 -2.39 -9.39 12.22
N ARG A 80 -3.62 -8.90 12.25
CA ARG A 80 -4.31 -8.35 11.07
C ARG A 80 -4.35 -6.83 11.02
N TYR A 81 -4.08 -6.17 12.14
CA TYR A 81 -4.19 -4.71 12.29
C TYR A 81 -3.20 -4.18 13.32
N CYS A 82 -3.00 -2.86 13.29
CA CYS A 82 -2.23 -2.17 14.31
C CYS A 82 -3.12 -1.88 15.52
N LYS A 83 -2.62 -2.19 16.71
CA LYS A 83 -3.35 -1.99 17.95
C LYS A 83 -2.36 -1.67 19.07
N ILE A 84 -2.72 -0.69 19.92
CA ILE A 84 -2.06 -0.46 21.19
C ILE A 84 -3.09 -0.58 22.31
N GLU A 85 -2.77 -1.31 23.34
CA GLU A 85 -3.55 -1.38 24.57
C GLU A 85 -2.71 -0.88 25.73
N LYS A 86 -3.29 0.05 26.47
CA LYS A 86 -2.66 0.67 27.61
C LYS A 86 -3.27 0.13 28.88
N TYR A 87 -2.40 -0.33 29.78
CA TYR A 87 -2.74 -0.79 31.11
C TYR A 87 -2.00 0.04 32.15
N PRO A 88 -2.39 -0.03 33.44
CA PRO A 88 -1.80 0.81 34.49
C PRO A 88 -0.27 0.66 34.63
N THR A 89 0.27 -0.53 34.34
CA THR A 89 1.68 -0.86 34.55
C THR A 89 2.44 -1.19 33.25
N CYS A 90 1.75 -1.33 32.15
CA CYS A 90 2.39 -1.70 30.88
C CYS A 90 1.62 -1.15 29.68
N LEU A 91 2.30 -1.15 28.56
CA LEU A 91 1.74 -0.84 27.25
C LEU A 91 2.08 -2.00 26.32
N LEU A 92 1.10 -2.50 25.62
CA LEU A 92 1.28 -3.60 24.69
C LEU A 92 0.62 -3.29 23.36
N GLY A 93 1.13 -3.87 22.29
CA GLY A 93 0.55 -3.67 20.96
C GLY A 93 1.06 -4.64 19.92
N THR A 94 0.36 -4.59 18.82
CA THR A 94 0.67 -5.34 17.61
C THR A 94 0.68 -4.39 16.43
N MET A 95 1.59 -4.62 15.49
CA MET A 95 1.75 -3.80 14.30
C MET A 95 1.84 -4.69 13.07
N ARG A 96 1.12 -4.31 12.02
CA ARG A 96 1.23 -4.89 10.69
C ARG A 96 1.60 -3.79 9.71
N VAL A 97 2.78 -3.92 9.13
CA VAL A 97 3.29 -2.98 8.14
C VAL A 97 3.04 -3.56 6.75
N PRO A 98 2.32 -2.87 5.86
CA PRO A 98 2.07 -3.35 4.51
C PRO A 98 3.36 -3.36 3.66
N PRO A 99 3.37 -4.11 2.55
CA PRO A 99 4.48 -4.07 1.63
C PRO A 99 4.51 -2.70 0.92
N ILE A 100 5.70 -2.11 0.89
CA ILE A 100 5.99 -0.87 0.16
C ILE A 100 7.18 -1.16 -0.75
N GLU A 101 7.40 -0.37 -1.78
CA GLU A 101 8.50 -0.58 -2.70
C GLU A 101 9.85 -0.67 -1.96
N GLY A 102 10.56 -1.78 -2.16
CA GLY A 102 11.82 -2.07 -1.45
C GLY A 102 11.67 -2.61 -0.02
N ARG A 103 10.45 -2.72 0.53
CA ARG A 103 10.17 -3.29 1.85
C ARG A 103 9.05 -4.32 1.80
N ALA A 104 9.34 -5.55 2.17
CA ALA A 104 8.32 -6.58 2.30
C ALA A 104 7.36 -6.31 3.46
N ALA A 105 6.15 -6.88 3.40
CA ALA A 105 5.21 -6.79 4.51
C ALA A 105 5.73 -7.55 5.72
N PHE A 106 5.64 -6.97 6.91
CA PHE A 106 6.01 -7.66 8.15
C PHE A 106 5.04 -7.35 9.28
N ALA A 107 5.03 -8.18 10.31
CA ALA A 107 4.21 -7.98 11.48
C ALA A 107 5.03 -8.28 12.73
N PHE A 108 4.77 -7.51 13.79
CA PHE A 108 5.45 -7.68 15.06
C PHE A 108 4.56 -7.29 16.23
N GLY A 109 4.84 -7.88 17.39
CA GLY A 109 4.31 -7.42 18.65
C GLY A 109 5.35 -6.65 19.45
N PHE A 110 4.88 -5.82 20.37
CA PHE A 110 5.72 -5.12 21.34
C PHE A 110 5.05 -5.04 22.70
N TYR A 111 5.88 -5.03 23.72
CA TYR A 111 5.46 -4.91 25.10
C TYR A 111 6.41 -3.98 25.84
N LEU A 112 5.87 -2.98 26.54
CA LEU A 112 6.63 -2.01 27.30
C LEU A 112 6.23 -2.07 28.78
N GLN A 113 7.22 -2.18 29.65
CA GLN A 113 7.03 -2.13 31.09
C GLN A 113 8.26 -1.50 31.75
N ASP A 114 8.05 -0.59 32.68
CA ASP A 114 9.11 0.12 33.43
C ASP A 114 10.14 0.77 32.50
N THR A 115 11.36 0.19 32.41
CA THR A 115 12.45 0.64 31.55
C THR A 115 12.68 -0.27 30.35
N ARG A 116 11.88 -1.33 30.17
CA ARG A 116 12.09 -2.37 29.18
C ARG A 116 11.09 -2.29 28.05
N CYS A 117 11.59 -2.46 26.83
CA CYS A 117 10.83 -2.65 25.61
C CYS A 117 11.14 -4.02 25.03
N TYR A 118 10.13 -4.81 24.80
CA TYR A 118 10.24 -6.12 24.15
C TYR A 118 9.63 -6.03 22.76
N PHE A 119 10.37 -6.50 21.76
CA PHE A 119 9.88 -6.64 20.38
C PHE A 119 9.99 -8.08 19.96
N PHE A 120 8.96 -8.60 19.28
CA PHE A 120 8.95 -9.97 18.79
C PHE A 120 8.29 -10.01 17.42
N PRO A 121 8.97 -10.57 16.40
CA PRO A 121 8.42 -10.75 15.06
C PRO A 121 7.35 -11.81 15.07
N GLU A 122 6.42 -11.73 14.12
CA GLU A 122 5.41 -12.76 13.86
C GLU A 122 5.77 -13.56 12.58
N ASP A 123 5.68 -14.89 12.68
CA ASP A 123 5.84 -15.77 11.52
C ASP A 123 4.55 -15.85 10.69
N ARG A 124 4.62 -15.46 9.43
CA ARG A 124 3.50 -15.42 8.49
C ARG A 124 3.31 -16.66 7.62
N ARG A 125 3.95 -17.78 7.90
CA ARG A 125 3.90 -18.98 7.06
C ARG A 125 2.50 -19.56 6.80
N GLN A 126 1.45 -19.05 7.46
CA GLN A 126 0.09 -19.57 7.34
C GLN A 126 -0.83 -18.78 6.38
N GLU A 127 -0.42 -17.64 5.83
CA GLU A 127 -1.25 -16.91 4.86
C GLU A 127 -0.84 -17.28 3.41
N ALA A 128 -1.61 -18.14 2.78
CA ALA A 128 -1.35 -18.83 1.50
C ALA A 128 -1.35 -17.94 0.23
N GLN A 129 -1.28 -16.61 0.29
CA GLN A 129 -1.45 -15.74 -0.90
C GLN A 129 -0.49 -14.55 -1.03
N THR A 130 0.47 -14.34 -0.12
CA THR A 130 1.45 -13.26 -0.25
C THR A 130 2.83 -13.84 0.07
N GLU A 131 3.89 -13.33 -0.55
CA GLU A 131 5.28 -13.73 -0.24
C GLU A 131 5.50 -13.67 1.27
N ALA A 132 5.49 -14.84 1.90
CA ALA A 132 5.58 -14.98 3.34
C ALA A 132 7.01 -14.61 3.77
N VAL A 133 7.14 -13.47 4.43
CA VAL A 133 8.40 -13.08 5.06
C VAL A 133 8.66 -14.02 6.23
N SER A 134 9.83 -14.61 6.30
CA SER A 134 10.21 -15.49 7.40
C SER A 134 10.35 -14.70 8.71
N GLU A 135 10.18 -15.37 9.85
CA GLU A 135 10.43 -14.77 11.17
C GLU A 135 11.82 -14.16 11.27
N ALA A 136 12.83 -14.81 10.69
CA ALA A 136 14.21 -14.32 10.66
C ALA A 136 14.35 -13.01 9.86
N ASP A 137 13.64 -12.86 8.73
CA ASP A 137 13.66 -11.64 7.93
C ASP A 137 12.92 -10.51 8.65
N CYS A 138 11.79 -10.80 9.31
CA CYS A 138 11.10 -9.85 10.17
C CYS A 138 11.98 -9.38 11.33
N ALA A 139 12.70 -10.31 11.98
CA ALA A 139 13.62 -9.97 13.06
C ALA A 139 14.76 -9.08 12.55
N ALA A 140 15.33 -9.38 11.37
CA ALA A 140 16.37 -8.54 10.76
C ALA A 140 15.88 -7.13 10.42
N MET A 141 14.63 -6.98 9.94
CA MET A 141 14.01 -5.67 9.71
C MET A 141 13.83 -4.89 11.01
N LEU A 142 13.30 -5.53 12.05
CA LEU A 142 13.13 -4.90 13.37
C LEU A 142 14.48 -4.48 13.95
N GLU A 143 15.50 -5.32 13.87
CA GLU A 143 16.85 -5.01 14.30
C GLU A 143 17.41 -3.76 13.59
N ALA A 144 17.28 -3.70 12.27
CA ALA A 144 17.73 -2.55 11.49
C ALA A 144 17.00 -1.27 11.89
N MET A 145 15.68 -1.34 12.17
CA MET A 145 14.89 -0.21 12.63
C MET A 145 15.28 0.23 14.04
N ILE A 146 15.43 -0.70 14.98
CA ILE A 146 15.92 -0.42 16.33
C ILE A 146 17.29 0.26 16.28
N ALA A 147 18.20 -0.27 15.46
CA ALA A 147 19.53 0.32 15.27
C ALA A 147 19.47 1.74 14.71
N LYS A 148 18.57 2.01 13.74
CA LYS A 148 18.34 3.35 13.17
C LYS A 148 17.81 4.33 14.21
N VAL A 149 16.86 3.91 15.05
CA VAL A 149 16.35 4.71 16.18
C VAL A 149 17.47 5.04 17.16
N LEU A 150 18.27 4.07 17.53
CA LEU A 150 19.40 4.26 18.46
C LEU A 150 20.46 5.22 17.88
N GLN A 151 20.70 5.17 16.57
CA GLN A 151 21.63 6.06 15.87
C GLN A 151 21.11 7.50 15.75
N SER A 152 19.80 7.73 15.76
CA SER A 152 19.22 9.06 15.66
C SER A 152 19.62 9.98 16.82
N GLY A 153 20.00 9.41 17.98
CA GLY A 153 20.51 10.13 19.14
C GLY A 153 19.46 10.97 19.88
N GLY A 154 18.16 10.65 19.72
CA GLY A 154 17.06 11.30 20.40
C GLY A 154 17.11 11.15 21.92
N ASP A 155 16.37 11.99 22.65
CA ASP A 155 16.25 11.89 24.11
C ASP A 155 15.39 10.66 24.48
N MET A 156 16.05 9.59 24.88
CA MET A 156 15.43 8.30 25.19
C MET A 156 15.43 8.06 26.69
N ARG A 157 14.76 8.95 27.44
CA ARG A 157 14.69 8.81 28.90
C ARG A 157 13.64 7.82 29.37
N MET A 158 12.66 7.52 28.52
CA MET A 158 11.54 6.63 28.82
C MET A 158 11.28 5.67 27.65
N PRO A 159 10.81 4.44 27.89
CA PRO A 159 10.45 3.48 26.85
C PRO A 159 9.43 4.03 25.85
N VAL A 160 8.49 4.87 26.29
CA VAL A 160 7.49 5.50 25.43
C VAL A 160 8.10 6.48 24.42
N GLN A 161 9.21 7.16 24.79
CA GLN A 161 9.96 8.01 23.85
C GLN A 161 10.65 7.17 22.78
N PHE A 162 11.23 6.03 23.19
CA PHE A 162 11.81 5.07 22.25
C PHE A 162 10.75 4.57 21.27
N LEU A 163 9.58 4.18 21.76
CA LEU A 163 8.46 3.72 20.93
C LEU A 163 8.01 4.79 19.93
N LEU A 164 7.89 6.05 20.37
CA LEU A 164 7.56 7.17 19.48
C LEU A 164 8.61 7.33 18.39
N LEU A 165 9.90 7.35 18.74
CA LEU A 165 10.98 7.45 17.75
C LEU A 165 11.01 6.25 16.80
N PHE A 166 10.64 5.07 17.28
CA PHE A 166 10.50 3.89 16.45
C PHE A 166 9.39 4.07 15.41
N PHE A 167 8.20 4.54 15.81
CA PHE A 167 7.11 4.81 14.88
C PHE A 167 7.42 5.97 13.91
N GLU A 168 8.04 7.04 14.39
CA GLU A 168 8.53 8.12 13.52
C GLU A 168 9.52 7.63 12.48
N THR A 169 10.41 6.71 12.87
CA THR A 169 11.38 6.11 11.94
C THR A 169 10.69 5.23 10.91
N MET A 170 9.63 4.52 11.30
CA MET A 170 8.83 3.69 10.38
C MET A 170 8.22 4.51 9.26
N ILE A 171 7.63 5.67 9.58
CA ILE A 171 6.89 6.49 8.61
C ILE A 171 7.76 7.57 7.95
N GLN A 172 9.06 7.65 8.31
CA GLN A 172 9.94 8.74 7.85
C GLN A 172 10.08 8.81 6.34
N GLU A 173 10.15 7.67 5.66
CA GLU A 173 10.38 7.56 4.21
C GLU A 173 9.08 7.35 3.43
N GLU A 174 7.92 7.24 4.11
CA GLU A 174 6.67 6.86 3.47
C GLU A 174 6.06 7.96 2.60
N VAL A 175 6.37 9.24 2.86
CA VAL A 175 6.01 10.35 1.95
C VAL A 175 6.63 10.12 0.58
N PHE A 176 7.92 9.79 0.53
CA PHE A 176 8.62 9.52 -0.73
C PHE A 176 8.05 8.30 -1.47
N GLN A 177 7.60 7.29 -0.71
CA GLN A 177 6.94 6.12 -1.30
C GLN A 177 5.59 6.47 -1.93
N LEU A 178 4.80 7.37 -1.31
CA LEU A 178 3.55 7.85 -1.89
C LEU A 178 3.79 8.69 -3.15
N GLU A 179 4.82 9.53 -3.18
CA GLU A 179 5.25 10.24 -4.38
C GLU A 179 5.61 9.28 -5.52
N THR A 180 6.32 8.18 -5.22
CA THR A 180 6.65 7.16 -6.23
C THR A 180 5.38 6.47 -6.78
N LEU A 181 4.37 6.23 -5.93
CA LEU A 181 3.08 5.70 -6.39
C LEU A 181 2.31 6.71 -7.25
N GLU A 182 2.36 8.00 -6.93
CA GLU A 182 1.78 9.09 -7.71
C GLU A 182 2.41 9.18 -9.10
N ASP A 183 3.74 9.15 -9.17
CA ASP A 183 4.49 9.13 -10.44
C ASP A 183 4.10 7.92 -11.29
N GLY A 184 3.94 6.76 -10.66
CA GLY A 184 3.47 5.55 -11.33
C GLY A 184 2.05 5.69 -11.89
N LEU A 185 1.12 6.29 -11.16
CA LEU A 185 -0.25 6.58 -11.64
C LEU A 185 -0.23 7.59 -12.80
N SER A 186 0.58 8.64 -12.71
CA SER A 186 0.76 9.61 -13.78
C SER A 186 1.32 8.98 -15.05
N ALA A 187 2.26 8.04 -14.93
CA ALA A 187 2.78 7.29 -16.07
C ALA A 187 1.70 6.43 -16.75
N ILE A 188 0.83 5.77 -15.95
CA ILE A 188 -0.32 5.00 -16.47
C ILE A 188 -1.31 5.91 -17.20
N GLU A 189 -1.62 7.09 -16.66
CA GLU A 189 -2.51 8.07 -17.29
C GLU A 189 -1.95 8.51 -18.64
N ASN A 190 -0.67 8.87 -18.70
CA ASN A 190 0.00 9.28 -19.94
C ASN A 190 -0.02 8.16 -20.99
N GLN A 191 0.29 6.93 -20.59
CA GLN A 191 0.23 5.79 -21.47
C GLN A 191 -1.20 5.55 -22.02
N LEU A 192 -2.21 5.70 -21.16
CA LEU A 192 -3.61 5.56 -21.54
C LEU A 192 -4.05 6.61 -22.58
N LEU A 193 -3.49 7.83 -22.52
CA LEU A 193 -3.78 8.87 -23.52
C LEU A 193 -3.21 8.55 -24.91
N GLU A 194 -2.14 7.77 -24.99
CA GLU A 194 -1.53 7.35 -26.25
C GLU A 194 -2.18 6.07 -26.80
N GLU A 195 -2.23 5.02 -26.00
CA GLU A 195 -2.79 3.72 -26.37
C GLU A 195 -3.27 2.97 -25.12
N ILE A 196 -4.34 2.18 -25.27
CA ILE A 196 -4.88 1.36 -24.18
C ILE A 196 -3.96 0.14 -23.96
N PRO A 197 -3.28 0.02 -22.81
CA PRO A 197 -2.42 -1.13 -22.51
C PRO A 197 -3.23 -2.41 -22.31
N GLU A 198 -2.76 -3.53 -22.81
CA GLU A 198 -3.39 -4.85 -22.63
C GLU A 198 -3.47 -5.26 -21.14
N THR A 199 -2.49 -4.83 -20.33
CA THR A 199 -2.37 -5.17 -18.89
C THR A 199 -2.99 -4.12 -17.97
N PHE A 200 -3.80 -3.18 -18.51
CA PHE A 200 -4.35 -2.07 -17.73
C PHE A 200 -5.12 -2.53 -16.50
N ASP A 201 -6.05 -3.49 -16.66
CA ASP A 201 -6.90 -3.96 -15.57
C ASP A 201 -6.09 -4.59 -14.43
N GLU A 202 -5.08 -5.39 -14.74
CA GLU A 202 -4.20 -6.02 -13.74
C GLU A 202 -3.39 -4.96 -12.98
N THR A 203 -2.89 -3.97 -13.70
CA THR A 203 -2.10 -2.86 -13.14
C THR A 203 -2.96 -2.03 -12.18
N ILE A 204 -4.16 -1.62 -12.60
CA ILE A 204 -5.09 -0.84 -11.76
C ILE A 204 -5.49 -1.61 -10.50
N VAL A 205 -5.78 -2.91 -10.62
CA VAL A 205 -6.10 -3.76 -9.46
C VAL A 205 -4.91 -3.84 -8.49
N SER A 206 -3.68 -3.91 -9.00
CA SER A 206 -2.47 -3.90 -8.17
C SER A 206 -2.34 -2.60 -7.38
N TYR A 207 -2.47 -1.43 -8.04
CA TYR A 207 -2.45 -0.12 -7.37
C TYR A 207 -3.59 0.03 -6.36
N GLN A 208 -4.80 -0.40 -6.71
CA GLN A 208 -5.95 -0.36 -5.80
C GLN A 208 -5.69 -1.14 -4.51
N LYS A 209 -5.12 -2.35 -4.62
CA LYS A 209 -4.75 -3.17 -3.45
C LYS A 209 -3.69 -2.49 -2.59
N LYS A 210 -2.64 -1.93 -3.21
CA LYS A 210 -1.57 -1.22 -2.50
C LYS A 210 -2.13 -0.01 -1.74
N LEU A 211 -2.87 0.87 -2.43
CA LEU A 211 -3.44 2.08 -1.84
C LEU A 211 -4.45 1.77 -0.73
N THR A 212 -5.31 0.74 -0.92
CA THR A 212 -6.25 0.31 0.13
C THR A 212 -5.51 -0.20 1.37
N SER A 213 -4.43 -0.94 1.19
CA SER A 213 -3.63 -1.45 2.31
C SER A 213 -2.92 -0.32 3.07
N LEU A 214 -2.37 0.67 2.36
CA LEU A 214 -1.72 1.84 2.95
C LEU A 214 -2.73 2.74 3.68
N HIS A 215 -3.88 3.00 3.06
CA HIS A 215 -4.97 3.78 3.68
C HIS A 215 -5.39 3.18 5.03
N THR A 216 -5.67 1.88 5.07
CA THR A 216 -6.02 1.19 6.31
C THR A 216 -4.88 1.21 7.33
N TYR A 217 -3.64 1.10 6.90
CA TYR A 217 -2.47 1.17 7.76
C TYR A 217 -2.32 2.55 8.41
N TYR A 218 -2.43 3.63 7.65
CA TYR A 218 -2.33 4.99 8.20
C TYR A 218 -3.51 5.34 9.11
N GLU A 219 -4.72 4.90 8.78
CA GLU A 219 -5.89 5.02 9.67
C GLU A 219 -5.61 4.36 11.05
N GLN A 220 -5.01 3.16 11.04
CA GLN A 220 -4.66 2.48 12.28
C GLN A 220 -3.54 3.19 13.04
N LEU A 221 -2.56 3.79 12.35
CA LEU A 221 -1.52 4.60 12.99
C LEU A 221 -2.09 5.87 13.63
N MET A 222 -3.07 6.52 13.00
CA MET A 222 -3.80 7.64 13.61
C MET A 222 -4.49 7.21 14.91
N ASN A 223 -5.20 6.08 14.88
CA ASN A 223 -5.86 5.52 16.08
C ASN A 223 -4.87 5.21 17.20
N VAL A 224 -3.67 4.73 16.86
CA VAL A 224 -2.57 4.52 17.80
C VAL A 224 -2.14 5.84 18.43
N GLY A 225 -1.91 6.87 17.61
CA GLY A 225 -1.53 8.20 18.08
C GLY A 225 -2.59 8.84 18.96
N ASP A 226 -3.86 8.77 18.57
CA ASP A 226 -4.99 9.29 19.33
C ASP A 226 -5.14 8.61 20.70
N MET A 227 -4.95 7.29 20.76
CA MET A 227 -4.96 6.55 22.02
C MET A 227 -3.84 7.03 22.96
N MET A 228 -2.64 7.29 22.42
CA MET A 228 -1.53 7.82 23.20
C MET A 228 -1.79 9.26 23.65
N CYS A 229 -2.42 10.10 22.81
CA CYS A 229 -2.79 11.48 23.14
C CYS A 229 -3.91 11.58 24.18
N SER A 230 -4.84 10.63 24.22
CA SER A 230 -5.99 10.64 25.16
C SER A 230 -5.59 10.63 26.63
N ASN A 231 -4.40 10.10 26.93
CA ASN A 231 -3.71 10.14 28.24
C ASN A 231 -4.63 10.11 29.48
N LEU A 232 -5.68 9.27 29.46
CA LEU A 232 -6.75 9.22 30.45
C LEU A 232 -6.25 9.06 31.91
N ASP A 233 -5.06 8.46 32.07
CA ASP A 233 -4.48 8.16 33.40
C ASP A 233 -3.25 9.03 33.73
N ASN A 234 -3.02 10.14 33.02
CA ASN A 234 -1.81 10.97 33.14
C ASN A 234 -0.48 10.18 33.05
N TYR A 235 -0.50 9.09 32.31
CA TYR A 235 0.67 8.22 32.10
C TYR A 235 1.82 8.94 31.37
N LEU A 236 1.47 9.87 30.45
CA LEU A 236 2.43 10.62 29.67
C LEU A 236 2.57 12.06 30.23
N PRO A 237 3.81 12.54 30.43
CA PRO A 237 4.04 13.96 30.64
C PRO A 237 3.52 14.80 29.49
N GLU A 238 3.08 16.03 29.74
CA GLU A 238 2.50 16.94 28.72
C GLU A 238 3.41 17.12 27.49
N LEU A 239 4.73 17.20 27.70
CA LEU A 239 5.69 17.29 26.61
C LEU A 239 5.65 16.05 25.69
N GLN A 240 5.50 14.86 26.26
CA GLN A 240 5.41 13.60 25.50
C GLN A 240 4.11 13.54 24.70
N ARG A 241 3.01 13.99 25.29
CA ARG A 241 1.72 14.07 24.62
C ARG A 241 1.81 14.90 23.34
N ARG A 242 2.46 16.06 23.38
CA ARG A 242 2.67 16.91 22.18
C ARG A 242 3.45 16.22 21.07
N PHE A 243 4.43 15.41 21.40
CA PHE A 243 5.15 14.63 20.37
C PHE A 243 4.26 13.59 19.71
N TRP A 244 3.38 12.93 20.48
CA TRP A 244 2.39 12.01 19.92
C TRP A 244 1.34 12.74 19.06
N GLU A 245 0.93 13.96 19.41
CA GLU A 245 0.08 14.81 18.57
C GLU A 245 0.75 15.11 17.21
N HIS A 246 2.05 15.39 17.20
CA HIS A 246 2.80 15.57 15.96
C HIS A 246 2.87 14.30 15.12
N PHE A 247 3.06 13.15 15.76
CA PHE A 247 3.03 11.86 15.07
C PHE A 247 1.64 11.60 14.44
N THR A 248 0.57 11.80 15.21
CA THR A 248 -0.82 11.66 14.70
C THR A 248 -1.07 12.55 13.49
N ALA A 249 -0.71 13.83 13.58
CA ALA A 249 -0.86 14.79 12.48
C ALA A 249 0.00 14.41 11.25
N ARG A 250 1.10 13.69 11.44
CA ARG A 250 1.90 13.17 10.34
C ARG A 250 1.25 11.95 9.69
N ALA A 251 0.72 11.03 10.50
CA ALA A 251 -0.04 9.87 10.01
C ALA A 251 -1.30 10.32 9.25
N GLU A 252 -2.00 11.35 9.74
CA GLU A 252 -3.15 11.97 9.09
C GLU A 252 -2.79 12.50 7.69
N ARG A 253 -1.69 13.24 7.55
CA ARG A 253 -1.24 13.70 6.23
C ARG A 253 -0.93 12.56 5.24
N LEU A 254 -0.36 11.45 5.73
CA LEU A 254 -0.11 10.27 4.89
C LEU A 254 -1.43 9.59 4.48
N HIS A 255 -2.37 9.51 5.41
CA HIS A 255 -3.72 9.02 5.15
C HIS A 255 -4.43 9.85 4.08
N ASP A 256 -4.46 11.18 4.23
CA ASP A 256 -5.12 12.10 3.29
C ASP A 256 -4.46 12.06 1.90
N HIS A 257 -3.12 11.97 1.86
CA HIS A 257 -2.40 11.80 0.58
C HIS A 257 -2.80 10.48 -0.09
N THR A 258 -2.90 9.39 0.68
CA THR A 258 -3.34 8.09 0.15
C THR A 258 -4.78 8.15 -0.37
N GLU A 259 -5.68 8.88 0.30
CA GLU A 259 -7.06 9.08 -0.19
C GLU A 259 -7.07 9.85 -1.51
N THR A 260 -6.27 10.91 -1.63
CA THR A 260 -6.09 11.66 -2.88
C THR A 260 -5.60 10.75 -4.03
N LEU A 261 -4.64 9.85 -3.76
CA LEU A 261 -4.16 8.88 -4.76
C LEU A 261 -5.24 7.85 -5.15
N ARG A 262 -6.10 7.46 -4.22
CA ARG A 262 -7.25 6.59 -4.51
C ARG A 262 -8.27 7.28 -5.41
N GLU A 263 -8.57 8.55 -5.16
CA GLU A 263 -9.42 9.36 -6.02
C GLU A 263 -8.81 9.52 -7.42
N TYR A 264 -7.50 9.77 -7.50
CA TYR A 264 -6.78 9.85 -8.78
C TYR A 264 -6.85 8.53 -9.56
N LEU A 265 -6.67 7.39 -8.89
CA LEU A 265 -6.84 6.07 -9.49
C LEU A 265 -8.26 5.88 -10.09
N MET A 266 -9.29 6.35 -9.39
CA MET A 266 -10.67 6.29 -9.88
C MET A 266 -10.89 7.18 -11.10
N GLN A 267 -10.22 8.34 -11.19
CA GLN A 267 -10.25 9.21 -12.38
C GLN A 267 -9.59 8.53 -13.58
N ILE A 268 -8.44 7.89 -13.40
CA ILE A 268 -7.76 7.11 -14.46
C ILE A 268 -8.67 5.98 -14.96
N ARG A 269 -9.34 5.27 -14.06
CA ARG A 269 -10.31 4.22 -14.43
C ARG A 269 -11.48 4.77 -15.22
N SER A 270 -11.98 5.94 -14.87
CA SER A 270 -13.06 6.62 -15.61
C SER A 270 -12.62 7.06 -17.00
N LEU A 271 -11.37 7.54 -17.13
CA LEU A 271 -10.77 7.88 -18.40
C LEU A 271 -10.63 6.64 -19.32
N TYR A 272 -10.17 5.52 -18.77
CA TYR A 272 -10.10 4.24 -19.48
C TYR A 272 -11.46 3.82 -20.03
N GLN A 273 -12.51 3.87 -19.20
CA GLN A 273 -13.86 3.52 -19.61
C GLN A 273 -14.36 4.45 -20.75
N ALA A 274 -14.11 5.74 -20.63
CA ALA A 274 -14.48 6.70 -21.67
C ALA A 274 -13.77 6.43 -23.00
N GLN A 275 -12.51 5.98 -23.00
CA GLN A 275 -11.78 5.61 -24.20
C GLN A 275 -12.32 4.33 -24.85
N ILE A 276 -12.64 3.30 -24.04
CA ILE A 276 -13.29 2.08 -24.53
C ILE A 276 -14.63 2.43 -25.20
N ASP A 277 -15.45 3.26 -24.54
CA ASP A 277 -16.75 3.70 -25.06
C ASP A 277 -16.57 4.48 -26.39
N ALA A 278 -15.57 5.34 -26.49
CA ALA A 278 -15.24 6.07 -27.71
C ALA A 278 -14.82 5.14 -28.84
N GLN A 279 -14.00 4.12 -28.57
CA GLN A 279 -13.64 3.10 -29.56
C GLN A 279 -14.86 2.29 -30.04
N GLN A 280 -15.70 1.83 -29.11
CA GLN A 280 -16.92 1.11 -29.45
C GLN A 280 -17.86 1.96 -30.30
N ASN A 281 -18.06 3.24 -29.94
CA ASN A 281 -18.86 4.16 -30.72
C ASN A 281 -18.31 4.37 -32.14
N ARG A 282 -16.99 4.40 -32.30
CA ARG A 282 -16.38 4.49 -33.65
C ARG A 282 -16.68 3.26 -34.51
N VAL A 283 -16.57 2.05 -33.92
CA VAL A 283 -16.91 0.80 -34.62
C VAL A 283 -18.40 0.76 -34.97
N ILE A 284 -19.28 1.10 -34.04
CA ILE A 284 -20.73 1.15 -34.29
C ILE A 284 -21.06 2.17 -35.39
N THR A 285 -20.44 3.35 -35.35
CA THR A 285 -20.61 4.38 -36.39
C THR A 285 -20.17 3.87 -37.75
N MET A 286 -19.01 3.23 -37.86
CA MET A 286 -18.51 2.63 -39.11
C MET A 286 -19.47 1.57 -39.64
N LEU A 287 -19.94 0.66 -38.77
CA LEU A 287 -20.90 -0.38 -39.14
C LEU A 287 -22.23 0.25 -39.61
N THR A 288 -22.71 1.27 -38.92
CA THR A 288 -23.93 1.98 -39.32
C THR A 288 -23.81 2.64 -40.70
N ILE A 289 -22.67 3.30 -41.00
CA ILE A 289 -22.41 3.90 -42.31
C ILE A 289 -22.45 2.82 -43.41
N ILE A 290 -21.71 1.72 -43.20
CA ILE A 290 -21.65 0.62 -44.16
C ILE A 290 -23.05 0.05 -44.41
N THR A 291 -23.78 -0.30 -43.33
CA THR A 291 -25.13 -0.90 -43.48
C THR A 291 -26.13 0.03 -44.14
N THR A 292 -26.09 1.34 -43.81
CA THR A 292 -26.99 2.32 -44.42
C THR A 292 -26.76 2.46 -45.92
N ILE A 293 -25.47 2.47 -46.35
CA ILE A 293 -25.14 2.55 -47.79
C ILE A 293 -25.54 1.27 -48.53
N PHE A 294 -25.34 0.10 -47.95
CA PHE A 294 -25.64 -1.16 -48.62
C PHE A 294 -27.11 -1.55 -48.63
N LEU A 295 -27.90 -1.09 -47.66
CA LEU A 295 -29.31 -1.48 -47.50
C LEU A 295 -30.17 -1.08 -48.73
N PRO A 296 -30.18 0.19 -49.24
CA PRO A 296 -30.94 0.55 -50.40
C PRO A 296 -30.40 -0.10 -51.66
N LEU A 297 -29.07 -0.29 -51.78
CA LEU A 297 -28.47 -0.97 -52.93
C LEU A 297 -28.89 -2.44 -52.98
N THR A 298 -28.89 -3.12 -51.82
CA THR A 298 -29.35 -4.51 -51.72
C THR A 298 -30.83 -4.65 -52.06
N LEU A 299 -31.67 -3.68 -51.63
CA LEU A 299 -33.10 -3.63 -51.94
C LEU A 299 -33.28 -3.51 -53.45
N ILE A 300 -32.55 -2.59 -54.12
CA ILE A 300 -32.64 -2.40 -55.59
C ILE A 300 -32.17 -3.66 -56.29
N ALA A 301 -31.03 -4.21 -55.91
CA ALA A 301 -30.46 -5.44 -56.52
C ALA A 301 -31.39 -6.64 -56.30
N GLY A 302 -32.00 -6.77 -55.14
CA GLY A 302 -32.97 -7.82 -54.81
C GLY A 302 -34.27 -7.67 -55.62
N TRP A 303 -34.78 -6.43 -55.75
CA TRP A 303 -35.99 -6.16 -56.52
C TRP A 303 -35.81 -6.51 -58.00
N TYR A 304 -34.72 -6.07 -58.64
CA TYR A 304 -34.42 -6.36 -60.03
C TYR A 304 -33.84 -7.78 -60.27
N GLY A 305 -33.47 -8.48 -59.17
CA GLY A 305 -33.09 -9.89 -59.20
C GLY A 305 -34.26 -10.87 -59.18
N MET A 306 -35.50 -10.40 -59.03
CA MET A 306 -36.68 -11.25 -58.99
C MET A 306 -37.11 -11.68 -60.41
N ASN A 307 -37.44 -12.96 -60.60
CA ASN A 307 -37.85 -13.54 -61.90
C ASN A 307 -39.36 -13.33 -62.12
N PHE A 308 -39.85 -12.09 -62.16
CA PHE A 308 -41.22 -11.81 -62.55
C PHE A 308 -41.37 -11.77 -64.08
N PRO A 309 -42.36 -12.50 -64.67
CA PRO A 309 -42.51 -12.61 -66.16
C PRO A 309 -42.93 -11.29 -66.83
N GLN A 310 -43.45 -10.30 -66.06
CA GLN A 310 -43.95 -9.03 -66.59
C GLN A 310 -43.42 -7.86 -65.78
N MET A 311 -42.14 -7.51 -65.96
CA MET A 311 -41.56 -6.25 -65.47
C MET A 311 -41.48 -5.27 -66.64
N PRO A 312 -42.29 -4.18 -66.69
CA PRO A 312 -42.32 -3.25 -67.78
C PRO A 312 -41.00 -2.54 -68.02
N GLU A 313 -40.17 -2.42 -66.94
CA GLU A 313 -38.88 -1.75 -66.98
C GLU A 313 -37.84 -2.54 -67.87
N PHE A 314 -37.93 -3.87 -67.99
CA PHE A 314 -37.01 -4.65 -68.78
C PHE A 314 -37.17 -4.40 -70.28
N GLY A 315 -38.30 -3.84 -70.73
CA GLY A 315 -38.51 -3.44 -72.12
C GLY A 315 -37.79 -2.13 -72.53
N TRP A 316 -37.24 -1.42 -71.58
CA TRP A 316 -36.63 -0.11 -71.81
C TRP A 316 -35.12 -0.22 -72.09
N LYS A 317 -34.67 0.26 -73.21
CA LYS A 317 -33.29 0.12 -73.69
C LYS A 317 -32.23 0.70 -72.74
N TYR A 318 -32.58 1.65 -71.90
CA TYR A 318 -31.71 2.34 -70.99
C TYR A 318 -32.00 2.00 -69.51
N ALA A 319 -32.84 1.02 -69.18
CA ALA A 319 -33.21 0.65 -67.82
C ALA A 319 -32.01 0.32 -66.94
N TYR A 320 -31.04 -0.48 -67.44
CA TYR A 320 -29.83 -0.83 -66.72
C TYR A 320 -28.98 0.40 -66.37
N LEU A 321 -28.84 1.35 -67.29
CA LEU A 321 -28.11 2.59 -67.04
C LEU A 321 -28.81 3.45 -66.00
N GLY A 322 -30.16 3.48 -66.04
CA GLY A 322 -31.00 4.19 -65.07
C GLY A 322 -30.82 3.65 -63.64
N VAL A 323 -30.82 2.33 -63.45
CA VAL A 323 -30.60 1.70 -62.16
C VAL A 323 -29.21 2.04 -61.58
N ILE A 324 -28.16 2.01 -62.43
CA ILE A 324 -26.80 2.38 -62.03
C ILE A 324 -26.77 3.85 -61.55
N LEU A 325 -27.36 4.76 -62.35
CA LEU A 325 -27.36 6.19 -61.99
C LEU A 325 -28.11 6.47 -60.71
N ILE A 326 -29.27 5.82 -60.49
CA ILE A 326 -30.07 5.96 -59.24
C ILE A 326 -29.23 5.40 -58.07
N SER A 327 -28.64 4.25 -58.20
CA SER A 327 -27.81 3.65 -57.18
C SER A 327 -26.60 4.54 -56.82
N ALA A 328 -25.92 5.10 -57.83
CA ALA A 328 -24.80 6.03 -57.61
C ALA A 328 -25.28 7.33 -56.92
N LEU A 329 -26.46 7.88 -57.30
CA LEU A 329 -27.02 9.06 -56.68
C LEU A 329 -27.32 8.81 -55.19
N ILE A 330 -27.92 7.67 -54.84
CA ILE A 330 -28.19 7.29 -53.44
C ILE A 330 -26.92 7.29 -52.64
N VAL A 331 -25.88 6.60 -53.13
CA VAL A 331 -24.58 6.53 -52.44
C VAL A 331 -23.98 7.93 -52.20
N ILE A 332 -24.01 8.79 -53.25
CA ILE A 332 -23.51 10.16 -53.14
C ILE A 332 -24.24 10.96 -52.08
N VAL A 333 -25.59 10.87 -52.09
CA VAL A 333 -26.43 11.58 -51.11
C VAL A 333 -26.12 11.10 -49.69
N GLU A 334 -26.00 9.81 -49.48
CA GLU A 334 -25.68 9.24 -48.16
C GLU A 334 -24.29 9.64 -47.67
N ILE A 335 -23.25 9.59 -48.51
CA ILE A 335 -21.92 10.05 -48.17
C ILE A 335 -21.93 11.54 -47.79
N LEU A 336 -22.61 12.39 -48.54
CA LEU A 336 -22.76 13.81 -48.26
C LEU A 336 -23.49 14.06 -46.90
N TYR A 337 -24.52 13.25 -46.63
CA TYR A 337 -25.26 13.30 -45.39
C TYR A 337 -24.34 12.94 -44.20
N PHE A 338 -23.60 11.83 -44.24
CA PHE A 338 -22.69 11.43 -43.16
C PHE A 338 -21.54 12.41 -42.96
N LYS A 339 -20.99 12.96 -44.07
CA LYS A 339 -19.95 14.00 -44.01
C LYS A 339 -20.48 15.29 -43.35
N LYS A 340 -21.72 15.71 -43.61
CA LYS A 340 -22.35 16.85 -42.99
C LYS A 340 -22.58 16.60 -41.49
N LYS A 341 -22.85 15.35 -41.08
CA LYS A 341 -23.04 14.95 -39.69
C LYS A 341 -21.73 14.72 -38.93
N LYS A 342 -20.58 14.89 -39.55
CA LYS A 342 -19.25 14.61 -38.97
C LYS A 342 -19.09 13.15 -38.48
N MET A 343 -19.75 12.23 -39.13
CA MET A 343 -19.66 10.80 -38.84
C MET A 343 -18.62 10.11 -39.74
N LEU A 344 -18.16 10.80 -40.76
CA LEU A 344 -17.07 10.44 -41.68
C LEU A 344 -15.93 11.42 -41.50
#